data_78650dd30e8d394e6fbd2884f2499835
#
_entry.id   78650dd30e8d394e6fbd2884f2499835
#
_cell.length_a   1.000
_cell.length_b   1.000
_cell.length_c   1.000
_cell.angle_alpha   90.00
_cell.angle_beta   90.00
_cell.angle_gamma   90.00
#
_symmetry.space_group_name_H-M   'P 1'
#
loop_
_entity.id
_entity.type
_entity.pdbx_description
1 polymer ?
#
loop_
_entity_poly.entity_id
_entity_poly.type
_entity_poly.pdbx_seq_one_letter_code
_entity_poly.pdbx_strand_id
1 'polypeptide(L)'
;MIELKKYNSKNSSYQFHVKILSDIELSSNSEQAQRETIFIKDICNRVLKSSTVVYTLQNEGQTLGFIALSVSSIDSFPSLQVDYLFVSSQYRGVILEELEDTKTSIYLIEFAIEIAKEMQEKVGLRYLVLLPDDERLQKVYRDIGFAKFSKKDWMFFKL
;
A
#
# COMPACT_ATOMS: atom_id res chain seq x y z
N MET A 1 0.00 6.40 19.71
CA MET A 1 0.89 7.14 18.79
C MET A 1 0.94 6.41 17.46
N ILE A 2 0.78 7.13 16.37
CA ILE A 2 0.83 6.58 15.02
C ILE A 2 2.30 6.34 14.65
N GLU A 3 2.57 5.15 14.11
CA GLU A 3 3.91 4.75 13.69
C GLU A 3 3.85 4.00 12.37
N LEU A 4 4.77 4.30 11.47
CA LEU A 4 4.99 3.55 10.24
C LEU A 4 6.25 2.71 10.39
N LYS A 5 6.09 1.39 10.37
CA LYS A 5 7.19 0.46 10.52
C LYS A 5 7.55 -0.17 9.18
N LYS A 6 8.82 -0.03 8.79
CA LYS A 6 9.33 -0.50 7.50
C LYS A 6 9.87 -1.92 7.61
N TYR A 7 9.52 -2.75 6.62
CA TYR A 7 10.05 -4.11 6.46
C TYR A 7 10.65 -4.26 5.06
N ASN A 8 11.93 -4.59 5.02
CA ASN A 8 12.66 -4.88 3.78
C ASN A 8 13.41 -6.22 3.92
N SER A 9 14.21 -6.59 2.92
CA SER A 9 14.93 -7.87 2.94
C SER A 9 15.96 -7.98 4.07
N LYS A 10 16.40 -6.86 4.63
CA LYS A 10 17.44 -6.85 5.67
C LYS A 10 16.89 -7.09 7.07
N ASN A 11 15.64 -6.74 7.32
CA ASN A 11 15.01 -6.88 8.64
C ASN A 11 13.84 -7.85 8.66
N SER A 12 13.71 -8.70 7.64
CA SER A 12 12.64 -9.68 7.51
C SER A 12 13.21 -11.08 7.37
N SER A 13 12.47 -12.08 7.87
CA SER A 13 12.83 -13.48 7.79
C SER A 13 11.84 -14.26 6.91
N TYR A 14 12.15 -15.53 6.64
CA TYR A 14 11.27 -16.37 5.82
C TYR A 14 9.87 -16.59 6.45
N GLN A 15 9.71 -16.29 7.75
CA GLN A 15 8.42 -16.36 8.45
C GLN A 15 7.72 -15.01 8.57
N PHE A 16 8.16 -14.02 7.83
CA PHE A 16 7.59 -12.67 7.87
C PHE A 16 6.08 -12.68 7.63
N HIS A 17 5.58 -13.53 6.71
CA HIS A 17 4.15 -13.67 6.46
C HIS A 17 3.35 -14.09 7.69
N VAL A 18 3.93 -14.94 8.55
CA VAL A 18 3.27 -15.38 9.79
C VAL A 18 3.08 -14.19 10.72
N LYS A 19 4.11 -13.37 10.87
CA LYS A 19 4.06 -12.16 11.70
C LYS A 19 3.00 -11.19 11.19
N ILE A 20 3.01 -10.87 9.91
CA ILE A 20 2.04 -9.93 9.32
C ILE A 20 0.61 -10.45 9.50
N LEU A 21 0.36 -11.72 9.16
CA LEU A 21 -0.97 -12.31 9.27
C LEU A 21 -1.48 -12.34 10.71
N SER A 22 -0.59 -12.45 11.69
CA SER A 22 -0.98 -12.43 13.11
C SER A 22 -1.33 -11.03 13.63
N ASP A 23 -0.85 -9.98 12.97
CA ASP A 23 -1.00 -8.59 13.42
C ASP A 23 -2.18 -7.87 12.76
N ILE A 24 -2.86 -8.49 11.81
CA ILE A 24 -3.93 -7.87 11.03
C ILE A 24 -5.23 -8.67 11.15
N GLU A 25 -6.33 -8.06 10.71
CA GLU A 25 -7.62 -8.71 10.63
C GLU A 25 -8.07 -8.79 9.17
N LEU A 26 -8.26 -10.02 8.70
CA LEU A 26 -8.73 -10.30 7.35
C LEU A 26 -10.23 -10.05 7.22
N SER A 27 -10.73 -10.01 5.99
CA SER A 27 -12.15 -9.88 5.72
C SER A 27 -12.97 -10.97 6.43
N SER A 28 -14.17 -10.62 6.89
CA SER A 28 -15.11 -11.60 7.43
C SER A 28 -15.68 -12.55 6.37
N ASN A 29 -15.61 -12.16 5.08
CA ASN A 29 -15.98 -13.03 3.98
C ASN A 29 -14.85 -14.04 3.72
N SER A 30 -15.15 -15.34 3.79
CA SER A 30 -14.13 -16.39 3.71
C SER A 30 -13.38 -16.43 2.38
N GLU A 31 -14.05 -16.19 1.27
CA GLU A 31 -13.39 -16.17 -0.05
C GLU A 31 -12.45 -14.98 -0.17
N GLN A 32 -12.88 -13.82 0.28
CA GLN A 32 -12.06 -12.61 0.29
C GLN A 32 -10.85 -12.79 1.22
N ALA A 33 -11.06 -13.37 2.40
CA ALA A 33 -9.97 -13.65 3.35
C ALA A 33 -8.92 -14.60 2.75
N GLN A 34 -9.34 -15.59 1.97
CA GLN A 34 -8.41 -16.49 1.29
C GLN A 34 -7.58 -15.74 0.24
N ARG A 35 -8.20 -14.90 -0.55
CA ARG A 35 -7.50 -14.07 -1.55
C ARG A 35 -6.51 -13.14 -0.86
N GLU A 36 -6.91 -12.49 0.21
CA GLU A 36 -6.05 -11.61 1.00
C GLU A 36 -4.84 -12.37 1.54
N THR A 37 -5.05 -13.57 2.08
CA THR A 37 -3.97 -14.41 2.58
C THR A 37 -2.95 -14.73 1.49
N ILE A 38 -3.41 -15.11 0.29
CA ILE A 38 -2.55 -15.43 -0.84
C ILE A 38 -1.73 -14.21 -1.25
N PHE A 39 -2.37 -13.05 -1.39
CA PHE A 39 -1.68 -11.80 -1.75
C PHE A 39 -0.65 -11.40 -0.70
N ILE A 40 -1.00 -11.49 0.58
CA ILE A 40 -0.08 -11.13 1.67
C ILE A 40 1.14 -12.05 1.67
N LYS A 41 0.95 -13.36 1.48
CA LYS A 41 2.06 -14.30 1.38
C LYS A 41 2.98 -13.97 0.19
N ASP A 42 2.40 -13.62 -0.96
CA ASP A 42 3.17 -13.23 -2.13
C ASP A 42 3.98 -11.96 -1.85
N ILE A 43 3.36 -10.94 -1.28
CA ILE A 43 4.03 -9.69 -0.92
C ILE A 43 5.18 -9.97 0.05
N CYS A 44 4.97 -10.79 1.07
CA CYS A 44 6.02 -11.11 2.04
C CYS A 44 7.20 -11.85 1.39
N ASN A 45 6.93 -12.74 0.44
CA ASN A 45 7.99 -13.39 -0.34
C ASN A 45 8.77 -12.38 -1.18
N ARG A 46 8.09 -11.41 -1.76
CA ARG A 46 8.72 -10.35 -2.55
C ARG A 46 9.57 -9.43 -1.69
N VAL A 47 9.18 -9.20 -0.45
CA VAL A 47 10.01 -8.45 0.52
C VAL A 47 11.35 -9.17 0.73
N LEU A 48 11.33 -10.48 0.92
CA LEU A 48 12.55 -11.28 1.13
C LEU A 48 13.49 -11.24 -0.08
N LYS A 49 12.93 -11.07 -1.28
CA LYS A 49 13.70 -10.99 -2.54
C LYS A 49 14.08 -9.55 -2.91
N SER A 50 13.87 -8.60 -2.03
CA SER A 50 14.10 -7.17 -2.30
C SER A 50 13.27 -6.62 -3.48
N SER A 51 12.14 -7.24 -3.78
CA SER A 51 11.25 -6.82 -4.88
C SER A 51 10.17 -5.84 -4.46
N THR A 52 9.94 -5.69 -3.16
CA THR A 52 9.03 -4.72 -2.58
C THR A 52 9.42 -4.41 -1.15
N VAL A 53 8.95 -3.30 -0.63
CA VAL A 53 9.12 -2.90 0.78
C VAL A 53 7.73 -2.67 1.37
N VAL A 54 7.50 -3.18 2.57
CA VAL A 54 6.23 -3.05 3.28
C VAL A 54 6.36 -2.02 4.39
N TYR A 55 5.38 -1.13 4.49
CA TYR A 55 5.22 -0.20 5.60
C TYR A 55 3.92 -0.52 6.31
N THR A 56 3.99 -0.91 7.58
CA THR A 56 2.81 -1.14 8.40
C THR A 56 2.46 0.13 9.17
N LEU A 57 1.18 0.47 9.19
CA LEU A 57 0.67 1.60 9.96
C LEU A 57 0.13 1.06 11.29
N GLN A 58 0.70 1.52 12.38
CA GLN A 58 0.39 1.03 13.72
C GLN A 58 -0.08 2.17 14.61
N ASN A 59 -1.03 1.85 15.49
CA ASN A 59 -1.47 2.75 16.55
C ASN A 59 -1.62 1.95 17.84
N GLU A 60 -0.91 2.34 18.88
CA GLU A 60 -0.94 1.69 20.21
C GLU A 60 -0.72 0.17 20.10
N GLY A 61 0.23 -0.25 19.28
CA GLY A 61 0.58 -1.65 19.09
C GLY A 61 -0.35 -2.43 18.15
N GLN A 62 -1.40 -1.79 17.63
CA GLN A 62 -2.32 -2.44 16.69
C GLN A 62 -1.98 -2.03 15.26
N THR A 63 -1.99 -2.99 14.34
CA THR A 63 -1.77 -2.73 12.92
C THR A 63 -3.07 -2.36 12.24
N LEU A 64 -3.16 -1.12 11.76
CA LEU A 64 -4.34 -0.62 11.04
C LEU A 64 -4.37 -1.13 9.60
N GLY A 65 -3.21 -1.26 8.99
CA GLY A 65 -3.05 -1.69 7.62
C GLY A 65 -1.59 -1.59 7.18
N PHE A 66 -1.34 -1.83 5.90
CA PHE A 66 0.00 -1.69 5.35
C PHE A 66 -0.04 -1.35 3.86
N ILE A 67 1.08 -0.85 3.36
CA ILE A 67 1.28 -0.58 1.94
C ILE A 67 2.61 -1.18 1.50
N ALA A 68 2.62 -1.79 0.31
CA ALA A 68 3.83 -2.35 -0.30
C ALA A 68 4.20 -1.53 -1.52
N LEU A 69 5.46 -1.13 -1.61
CA LEU A 69 5.96 -0.23 -2.65
C LEU A 69 7.16 -0.85 -3.37
N SER A 70 7.20 -0.67 -4.69
CA SER A 70 8.35 -1.06 -5.51
C SER A 70 8.54 -0.06 -6.65
N VAL A 71 9.69 -0.12 -7.30
CA VAL A 71 9.93 0.67 -8.51
C VAL A 71 9.42 -0.10 -9.73
N SER A 72 8.92 0.65 -10.71
CA SER A 72 8.35 0.08 -11.92
C SER A 72 8.50 1.08 -13.06
N SER A 73 8.02 0.72 -14.23
CA SER A 73 7.85 1.65 -15.32
C SER A 73 6.48 1.44 -15.96
N ILE A 74 5.84 2.52 -16.35
CA ILE A 74 4.59 2.48 -17.09
C ILE A 74 4.76 3.35 -18.32
N ASP A 75 4.50 2.78 -19.51
CA ASP A 75 4.73 3.44 -20.79
C ASP A 75 6.14 4.04 -20.88
N SER A 76 7.14 3.33 -20.39
CA SER A 76 8.56 3.72 -20.33
C SER A 76 8.88 4.85 -19.34
N PHE A 77 7.92 5.28 -18.51
CA PHE A 77 8.18 6.29 -17.48
C PHE A 77 8.48 5.64 -16.13
N PRO A 78 9.59 6.07 -15.47
CA PRO A 78 9.94 5.53 -14.16
C PRO A 78 8.89 5.90 -13.13
N SER A 79 8.45 4.92 -12.35
CA SER A 79 7.33 5.08 -11.44
C SER A 79 7.57 4.35 -10.12
N LEU A 80 7.02 4.89 -9.04
CA LEU A 80 6.85 4.16 -7.79
C LEU A 80 5.49 3.46 -7.88
N GLN A 81 5.47 2.16 -7.59
CA GLN A 81 4.26 1.35 -7.71
C GLN A 81 3.75 0.91 -6.36
N VAL A 82 2.47 1.08 -6.14
CA VAL A 82 1.78 0.46 -5.01
C VAL A 82 1.47 -0.99 -5.41
N ASP A 83 2.22 -1.92 -4.83
CA ASP A 83 2.05 -3.35 -5.10
C ASP A 83 0.83 -3.91 -4.40
N TYR A 84 0.56 -3.42 -3.19
CA TYR A 84 -0.59 -3.83 -2.42
C TYR A 84 -0.90 -2.78 -1.35
N LEU A 85 -2.18 -2.55 -1.13
CA LEU A 85 -2.69 -1.70 -0.07
C LEU A 85 -3.72 -2.51 0.70
N PHE A 86 -3.44 -2.76 1.97
CA PHE A 86 -4.31 -3.55 2.84
C PHE A 86 -4.74 -2.74 4.05
N VAL A 87 -6.02 -2.83 4.39
CA VAL A 87 -6.57 -2.26 5.62
C VAL A 87 -7.20 -3.39 6.42
N SER A 88 -6.84 -3.51 7.70
CA SER A 88 -7.47 -4.47 8.61
C SER A 88 -8.99 -4.27 8.58
N SER A 89 -9.75 -5.36 8.53
CA SER A 89 -11.19 -5.32 8.25
C SER A 89 -11.96 -4.40 9.20
N GLN A 90 -11.57 -4.36 10.47
CA GLN A 90 -12.22 -3.52 11.48
C GLN A 90 -12.04 -2.00 11.23
N TYR A 91 -11.07 -1.60 10.41
CA TYR A 91 -10.79 -0.19 10.12
C TYR A 91 -11.22 0.24 8.72
N ARG A 92 -11.78 -0.66 7.91
CA ARG A 92 -12.19 -0.34 6.54
C ARG A 92 -13.34 0.65 6.52
N GLY A 93 -13.15 1.77 5.82
CA GLY A 93 -14.14 2.83 5.72
C GLY A 93 -14.30 3.67 6.98
N VAL A 94 -13.48 3.46 8.00
CA VAL A 94 -13.55 4.16 9.27
C VAL A 94 -12.63 5.38 9.25
N ILE A 95 -13.16 6.53 9.62
CA ILE A 95 -12.40 7.77 9.79
C ILE A 95 -11.84 7.76 11.21
N LEU A 96 -10.53 7.94 11.33
CA LEU A 96 -9.82 7.91 12.60
C LEU A 96 -9.26 9.29 12.94
N GLU A 97 -9.58 9.78 14.13
CA GLU A 97 -9.05 11.05 14.62
C GLU A 97 -7.52 11.02 14.70
N GLU A 98 -6.94 9.88 15.09
CA GLU A 98 -5.49 9.68 15.21
C GLU A 98 -4.77 9.80 13.87
N LEU A 99 -5.49 9.68 12.76
CA LEU A 99 -4.98 9.86 11.39
C LEU A 99 -5.39 11.22 10.80
N GLU A 100 -5.54 12.24 11.63
CA GLU A 100 -5.95 13.58 11.19
C GLU A 100 -7.32 13.56 10.50
N ASP A 101 -8.28 12.80 11.08
CA ASP A 101 -9.64 12.65 10.59
C ASP A 101 -9.72 12.09 9.16
N THR A 102 -8.86 11.12 8.84
CA THR A 102 -8.88 10.44 7.56
C THR A 102 -8.93 8.92 7.73
N LYS A 103 -9.15 8.22 6.63
CA LYS A 103 -9.17 6.76 6.59
C LYS A 103 -7.75 6.21 6.48
N THR A 104 -7.55 4.98 6.98
CA THR A 104 -6.25 4.29 6.89
C THR A 104 -5.73 4.22 5.45
N SER A 105 -6.59 3.88 4.49
CA SER A 105 -6.17 3.77 3.08
C SER A 105 -5.66 5.11 2.53
N ILE A 106 -6.33 6.19 2.84
CA ILE A 106 -5.95 7.53 2.38
C ILE A 106 -4.63 7.96 3.01
N TYR A 107 -4.49 7.72 4.32
CA TYR A 107 -3.25 8.03 5.03
C TYR A 107 -2.05 7.31 4.40
N LEU A 108 -2.22 6.01 4.08
CA LEU A 108 -1.15 5.22 3.45
C LEU A 108 -0.83 5.68 2.03
N ILE A 109 -1.82 6.08 1.25
CA ILE A 109 -1.59 6.62 -0.10
C ILE A 109 -0.86 7.98 -0.02
N GLU A 110 -1.24 8.85 0.90
CA GLU A 110 -0.56 10.13 1.10
C GLU A 110 0.89 9.91 1.54
N PHE A 111 1.14 8.92 2.40
CA PHE A 111 2.48 8.52 2.75
C PHE A 111 3.28 8.08 1.51
N ALA A 112 2.69 7.27 0.63
CA ALA A 112 3.34 6.83 -0.61
C ALA A 112 3.66 8.01 -1.53
N ILE A 113 2.79 9.01 -1.60
CA ILE A 113 3.04 10.24 -2.37
C ILE A 113 4.26 10.99 -1.81
N GLU A 114 4.38 11.09 -0.50
CA GLU A 114 5.55 11.73 0.13
C GLU A 114 6.85 10.96 -0.16
N ILE A 115 6.83 9.62 -0.06
CA ILE A 115 7.98 8.79 -0.44
C ILE A 115 8.37 9.05 -1.90
N ALA A 116 7.39 9.06 -2.80
CA ALA A 116 7.64 9.28 -4.23
C ALA A 116 8.25 10.66 -4.50
N LYS A 117 7.78 11.68 -3.82
CA LYS A 117 8.35 13.04 -3.95
C LYS A 117 9.78 13.12 -3.46
N GLU A 118 10.09 12.48 -2.34
CA GLU A 118 11.46 12.41 -1.83
C GLU A 118 12.38 11.67 -2.80
N MET A 119 11.90 10.57 -3.39
CA MET A 119 12.66 9.82 -4.38
C MET A 119 12.92 10.65 -5.64
N GLN A 120 11.93 11.41 -6.10
CA GLN A 120 12.05 12.24 -7.29
C GLN A 120 13.17 13.28 -7.17
N GLU A 121 13.43 13.76 -5.97
CA GLU A 121 14.53 14.70 -5.73
C GLU A 121 15.90 14.07 -5.86
N LYS A 122 15.99 12.74 -5.78
CA LYS A 122 17.26 12.01 -5.75
C LYS A 122 17.51 11.17 -7.00
N VAL A 123 16.46 10.67 -7.62
CA VAL A 123 16.52 9.82 -8.82
C VAL A 123 15.37 10.19 -9.74
N GLY A 124 15.50 9.84 -11.03
CA GLY A 124 14.42 10.08 -11.99
C GLY A 124 13.18 9.27 -11.63
N LEU A 125 12.09 9.99 -11.37
CA LEU A 125 10.80 9.37 -11.04
C LEU A 125 9.69 10.29 -11.53
N ARG A 126 8.70 9.75 -12.23
CA ARG A 126 7.64 10.58 -12.82
C ARG A 126 6.28 10.42 -12.15
N TYR A 127 5.91 9.20 -11.83
CA TYR A 127 4.58 8.88 -11.30
C TYR A 127 4.62 8.02 -10.06
N LEU A 128 3.59 8.15 -9.25
CA LEU A 128 3.14 7.09 -8.35
C LEU A 128 1.98 6.39 -9.06
N VAL A 129 2.04 5.06 -9.19
CA VAL A 129 1.04 4.30 -9.93
C VAL A 129 0.41 3.23 -9.05
N LEU A 130 -0.86 2.94 -9.30
CA LEU A 130 -1.59 1.87 -8.62
C LEU A 130 -2.67 1.29 -9.53
N LEU A 131 -3.08 0.06 -9.20
CA LEU A 131 -4.18 -0.61 -9.87
C LEU A 131 -5.35 -0.70 -8.87
N PRO A 132 -6.43 0.08 -9.05
CA PRO A 132 -7.57 0.02 -8.14
C PRO A 132 -8.32 -1.30 -8.30
N ASP A 133 -8.81 -1.85 -7.18
CA ASP A 133 -9.51 -3.13 -7.18
C ASP A 133 -10.90 -3.05 -7.81
N ASP A 134 -11.55 -1.88 -7.75
CA ASP A 134 -12.88 -1.69 -8.29
C ASP A 134 -13.15 -0.22 -8.67
N GLU A 135 -14.29 0.02 -9.31
CA GLU A 135 -14.68 1.37 -9.77
C GLU A 135 -14.91 2.35 -8.62
N ARG A 136 -15.38 1.88 -7.47
CA ARG A 136 -15.59 2.74 -6.30
C ARG A 136 -14.25 3.31 -5.82
N LEU A 137 -13.20 2.50 -5.81
CA LEU A 137 -11.86 2.94 -5.42
C LEU A 137 -11.27 3.90 -6.45
N GLN A 138 -11.59 3.75 -7.74
CA GLN A 138 -11.17 4.72 -8.75
C GLN A 138 -11.62 6.13 -8.41
N LYS A 139 -12.86 6.30 -7.94
CA LYS A 139 -13.37 7.61 -7.54
C LYS A 139 -12.59 8.17 -6.35
N VAL A 140 -12.31 7.34 -5.35
CA VAL A 140 -11.54 7.74 -4.16
C VAL A 140 -10.16 8.25 -4.59
N TYR A 141 -9.49 7.53 -5.47
CA TYR A 141 -8.15 7.92 -5.93
C TYR A 141 -8.18 9.18 -6.80
N ARG A 142 -9.21 9.36 -7.63
CA ARG A 142 -9.39 10.61 -8.38
C ARG A 142 -9.51 11.82 -7.47
N ASP A 143 -10.23 11.69 -6.37
CA ASP A 143 -10.41 12.76 -5.40
C ASP A 143 -9.09 13.16 -4.73
N ILE A 144 -8.14 12.24 -4.63
CA ILE A 144 -6.80 12.50 -4.10
C ILE A 144 -5.92 13.20 -5.16
N GLY A 145 -6.20 13.00 -6.44
CA GLY A 145 -5.43 13.60 -7.54
C GLY A 145 -4.91 12.60 -8.57
N PHE A 146 -5.30 11.32 -8.47
CA PHE A 146 -4.93 10.33 -9.46
C PHE A 146 -5.79 10.46 -10.72
N ALA A 147 -5.21 10.10 -11.87
CA ALA A 147 -5.91 10.02 -13.15
C ALA A 147 -5.71 8.63 -13.73
N LYS A 148 -6.63 8.23 -14.59
CA LYS A 148 -6.56 6.91 -15.25
C LYS A 148 -5.77 7.04 -16.56
N PHE A 149 -4.90 6.05 -16.84
CA PHE A 149 -4.28 5.93 -18.16
C PHE A 149 -5.35 5.58 -19.20
N SER A 150 -5.30 6.20 -20.38
CA SER A 150 -6.39 6.16 -21.34
C SER A 150 -6.79 4.78 -21.86
N LYS A 151 -5.91 3.77 -21.79
CA LYS A 151 -6.18 2.41 -22.30
C LYS A 151 -5.83 1.33 -21.28
N LYS A 152 -5.67 1.68 -20.01
CA LYS A 152 -5.26 0.75 -18.97
C LYS A 152 -6.11 0.96 -17.72
N ASP A 153 -6.23 -0.06 -16.91
CA ASP A 153 -6.93 0.04 -15.63
C ASP A 153 -6.09 0.72 -14.54
N TRP A 154 -4.81 0.92 -14.80
CA TRP A 154 -3.89 1.59 -13.89
C TRP A 154 -4.20 3.08 -13.76
N MET A 155 -3.96 3.61 -12.58
CA MET A 155 -4.05 5.03 -12.28
C MET A 155 -2.68 5.58 -11.90
N PHE A 156 -2.49 6.88 -12.14
CA PHE A 156 -1.22 7.54 -11.85
C PHE A 156 -1.44 8.88 -11.14
N PHE A 157 -0.50 9.21 -10.27
CA PHE A 157 -0.37 10.53 -9.66
C PHE A 157 0.92 11.15 -10.19
N LYS A 158 0.80 12.32 -10.83
CA LYS A 158 1.97 13.01 -11.37
C LYS A 158 2.72 13.72 -10.25
N LEU A 159 3.98 13.39 -10.09
CA LEU A 159 4.84 13.98 -9.08
C LEU A 159 5.38 15.36 -9.46
#